data_f15d5567536981c7912a49ea64fe4a71
#
_entry.id   f15d5567536981c7912a49ea64fe4a71
#
_cell.length_a   1.000
_cell.length_b   1.000
_cell.length_c   1.000
_cell.angle_alpha   90.00
_cell.angle_beta   90.00
_cell.angle_gamma   90.00
#
_symmetry.space_group_name_H-M   'P 1'
#
loop_
_entity.id
_entity.type
_entity.pdbx_description
1 polymer ?
#
loop_
_entity_poly.entity_id
_entity_poly.type
_entity_poly.pdbx_seq_one_letter_code
_entity_poly.pdbx_strand_id
1 'polypeptide(L)'
;MELELRRLQEQLEEIPERNPVRFFADDCSSEALTSLMAANNGVFSVISTEGGIFDIMAGRYSNKSNIDVWLKGHCGDAIYVDRMTREAECIMHPALSAILSIQPSVLDEIMSNTTMTGRGLIARFLYAFPPSRIGSRVFRTQPIPPEVIAAYRSLIFSLMALPIGGDAQTVHLSEKAFDLMADYFQEHEKFLVGEGQAISDWASKYIGAVLRIAGLLHCADMEDDKAEVTASTMSKAIQVGKYFLAHSTYAYSMMGTDLTIQKAKFVLAKLKKKNVSVIKRSELFQMCRGKFFKKTEEIFPTLELLEGHGYIRLEEPERQSVGRPADIKIIVNPTA
;
A
#
# COMPACT_ATOMS: atom_id res chain seq x y z
N MET A 1 1.14 62.07 4.15
CA MET A 1 0.08 61.09 3.87
C MET A 1 0.43 60.22 2.65
N GLU A 2 0.65 60.78 1.44
CA GLU A 2 1.05 59.95 0.27
C GLU A 2 2.40 59.23 0.40
N LEU A 3 3.40 59.92 0.96
CA LEU A 3 4.73 59.36 1.21
C LEU A 3 4.69 58.21 2.26
N GLU A 4 3.82 58.35 3.23
CA GLU A 4 3.61 57.35 4.28
C GLU A 4 2.84 56.13 3.79
N LEU A 5 1.87 56.35 2.90
CA LEU A 5 1.17 55.28 2.19
C LEU A 5 2.12 54.47 1.29
N ARG A 6 3.01 55.13 0.54
CA ARG A 6 4.02 54.41 -0.26
C ARG A 6 4.98 53.60 0.59
N ARG A 7 5.44 54.14 1.70
CA ARG A 7 6.33 53.42 2.63
C ARG A 7 5.66 52.23 3.28
N LEU A 8 4.37 52.34 3.61
CA LEU A 8 3.59 51.20 4.13
C LEU A 8 3.31 50.16 3.06
N GLN A 9 3.10 50.56 1.80
CA GLN A 9 2.97 49.65 0.68
C GLN A 9 4.29 48.90 0.41
N GLU A 10 5.43 49.59 0.39
CA GLU A 10 6.75 48.95 0.27
C GLU A 10 7.02 47.98 1.42
N GLN A 11 6.66 48.34 2.67
CA GLN A 11 6.78 47.45 3.82
C GLN A 11 5.82 46.24 3.75
N LEU A 12 4.65 46.41 3.13
CA LEU A 12 3.71 45.33 2.93
C LEU A 12 4.19 44.33 1.86
N GLU A 13 4.84 44.85 0.80
CA GLU A 13 5.46 44.05 -0.26
C GLU A 13 6.70 43.27 0.23
N GLU A 14 7.38 43.78 1.28
CA GLU A 14 8.50 43.08 1.93
C GLU A 14 8.06 41.96 2.89
N ILE A 15 6.77 41.91 3.28
CA ILE A 15 6.26 40.84 4.13
C ILE A 15 6.01 39.63 3.25
N PRO A 16 6.77 38.53 3.43
CA PRO A 16 6.55 37.33 2.64
C PRO A 16 5.14 36.80 2.85
N GLU A 17 4.41 36.54 1.77
CA GLU A 17 3.12 35.88 1.83
C GLU A 17 3.31 34.53 2.51
N ARG A 18 2.73 34.36 3.70
CA ARG A 18 2.73 33.10 4.41
C ARG A 18 1.57 32.28 3.91
N ASN A 19 1.86 31.23 3.18
CA ASN A 19 0.87 30.22 2.87
C ASN A 19 0.31 29.62 4.18
N PRO A 20 -1.01 29.41 4.28
CA PRO A 20 -1.58 28.72 5.43
C PRO A 20 -0.96 27.33 5.55
N VAL A 21 -0.55 26.95 6.76
CA VAL A 21 0.04 25.63 7.00
C VAL A 21 -0.99 24.56 6.65
N ARG A 22 -0.64 23.70 5.72
CA ARG A 22 -1.47 22.58 5.28
C ARG A 22 -0.70 21.29 5.43
N PHE A 23 -1.15 20.39 6.28
CA PHE A 23 -0.43 19.17 6.61
C PHE A 23 -0.72 18.02 5.66
N PHE A 24 -1.92 17.98 5.07
CA PHE A 24 -2.33 16.85 4.22
C PHE A 24 -3.33 17.24 3.13
N ALA A 25 -3.43 16.37 2.13
CA ALA A 25 -4.50 16.33 1.14
C ALA A 25 -5.11 14.92 1.09
N ASP A 26 -6.39 14.83 0.71
CA ASP A 26 -7.07 13.57 0.45
C ASP A 26 -6.91 13.16 -1.03
N ASP A 27 -7.08 14.13 -1.93
CA ASP A 27 -6.99 13.97 -3.37
C ASP A 27 -6.14 15.09 -3.98
N CYS A 28 -5.11 14.71 -4.73
CA CYS A 28 -4.25 15.66 -5.45
C CYS A 28 -3.52 15.00 -6.62
N SER A 29 -3.37 15.72 -7.73
CA SER A 29 -2.48 15.29 -8.81
C SER A 29 -1.02 15.34 -8.37
N SER A 30 -0.14 14.62 -9.08
CA SER A 30 1.31 14.64 -8.78
C SER A 30 1.91 16.05 -8.90
N GLU A 31 1.39 16.86 -9.82
CA GLU A 31 1.80 18.26 -9.98
C GLU A 31 1.36 19.11 -8.80
N ALA A 32 0.09 18.97 -8.37
CA ALA A 32 -0.43 19.68 -7.20
C ALA A 32 0.31 19.26 -5.91
N LEU A 33 0.62 17.95 -5.78
CA LEU A 33 1.40 17.42 -4.67
C LEU A 33 2.79 18.07 -4.60
N THR A 34 3.48 18.23 -5.73
CA THR A 34 4.78 18.88 -5.77
C THR A 34 4.69 20.33 -5.28
N SER A 35 3.72 21.10 -5.77
CA SER A 35 3.53 22.50 -5.33
C SER A 35 3.12 22.58 -3.85
N LEU A 36 2.29 21.67 -3.36
CA LEU A 36 1.94 21.59 -1.93
C LEU A 36 3.16 21.28 -1.06
N MET A 37 4.02 20.36 -1.50
CA MET A 37 5.28 20.06 -0.80
C MET A 37 6.21 21.28 -0.80
N ALA A 38 6.40 21.94 -1.94
CA ALA A 38 7.22 23.14 -2.04
C ALA A 38 6.74 24.25 -1.09
N ALA A 39 5.42 24.50 -1.04
CA ALA A 39 4.80 25.48 -0.15
C ALA A 39 4.90 25.13 1.35
N ASN A 40 5.18 23.84 1.69
CA ASN A 40 5.29 23.34 3.06
C ASN A 40 6.70 22.83 3.40
N ASN A 41 7.74 23.51 2.92
CA ASN A 41 9.14 23.18 3.20
C ASN A 41 9.54 21.74 2.85
N GLY A 42 8.91 21.17 1.82
CA GLY A 42 9.18 19.79 1.37
C GLY A 42 8.45 18.69 2.14
N VAL A 43 7.76 19.02 3.23
CA VAL A 43 7.07 18.04 4.08
C VAL A 43 5.57 18.05 3.81
N PHE A 44 4.98 16.89 3.47
CA PHE A 44 3.56 16.79 3.22
C PHE A 44 3.03 15.38 3.45
N SER A 45 1.70 15.26 3.62
CA SER A 45 1.03 13.96 3.77
C SER A 45 -0.13 13.82 2.78
N VAL A 46 -0.38 12.61 2.33
CA VAL A 46 -1.61 12.26 1.61
C VAL A 46 -2.38 11.24 2.44
N ILE A 47 -3.62 11.58 2.80
CA ILE A 47 -4.49 10.71 3.62
C ILE A 47 -5.78 10.51 2.85
N SER A 48 -5.97 9.32 2.27
CA SER A 48 -7.14 9.00 1.46
C SER A 48 -7.81 7.71 1.89
N THR A 49 -9.14 7.73 1.93
CA THR A 49 -9.96 6.61 2.42
C THR A 49 -10.66 5.83 1.31
N GLU A 50 -10.59 6.27 0.07
CA GLU A 50 -11.38 5.71 -1.05
C GLU A 50 -10.56 5.08 -2.17
N GLY A 51 -9.24 5.09 -2.08
CA GLY A 51 -8.34 4.47 -3.07
C GLY A 51 -8.24 5.19 -4.42
N GLY A 52 -9.02 6.24 -4.68
CA GLY A 52 -9.00 7.02 -5.93
C GLY A 52 -7.64 7.64 -6.25
N ILE A 53 -6.82 7.87 -5.23
CA ILE A 53 -5.45 8.36 -5.38
C ILE A 53 -4.57 7.44 -6.24
N PHE A 54 -4.81 6.12 -6.22
CA PHE A 54 -4.08 5.18 -7.08
C PHE A 54 -4.42 5.35 -8.55
N ASP A 55 -5.66 5.70 -8.88
CA ASP A 55 -6.07 6.03 -10.25
C ASP A 55 -5.33 7.27 -10.77
N ILE A 56 -5.13 8.26 -9.88
CA ILE A 56 -4.39 9.50 -10.19
C ILE A 56 -2.91 9.17 -10.40
N MET A 57 -2.31 8.40 -9.52
CA MET A 57 -0.93 7.90 -9.67
C MET A 57 -0.77 7.11 -10.99
N ALA A 58 -1.77 6.34 -11.37
CA ALA A 58 -1.80 5.57 -12.62
C ALA A 58 -1.93 6.44 -13.87
N GLY A 59 -2.26 7.73 -13.73
CA GLY A 59 -2.37 8.67 -14.84
C GLY A 59 -3.78 8.75 -15.44
N ARG A 60 -4.84 8.45 -14.68
CA ARG A 60 -6.23 8.48 -15.16
C ARG A 60 -6.62 9.81 -15.82
N TYR A 61 -6.05 10.93 -15.35
CA TYR A 61 -6.34 12.27 -15.84
C TYR A 61 -5.27 12.85 -16.77
N SER A 62 -4.12 12.17 -16.96
CA SER A 62 -2.95 12.73 -17.65
C SER A 62 -2.33 11.74 -18.59
N ASN A 63 -2.88 10.92 -19.33
CA ASN A 63 -2.29 9.97 -20.32
C ASN A 63 -0.84 9.48 -20.01
N LYS A 64 -0.23 9.92 -18.92
CA LYS A 64 1.10 9.52 -18.43
C LYS A 64 1.07 9.42 -16.91
N SER A 65 1.39 8.25 -16.40
CA SER A 65 1.63 8.05 -14.97
C SER A 65 2.83 8.89 -14.52
N ASN A 66 2.63 9.76 -13.51
CA ASN A 66 3.68 10.55 -12.90
C ASN A 66 3.81 10.18 -11.41
N ILE A 67 4.66 9.19 -11.14
CA ILE A 67 4.91 8.69 -9.77
C ILE A 67 6.22 9.19 -9.19
N ASP A 68 6.95 10.07 -9.87
CA ASP A 68 8.30 10.50 -9.46
C ASP A 68 8.29 11.24 -8.12
N VAL A 69 7.32 12.13 -7.89
CA VAL A 69 7.18 12.83 -6.62
C VAL A 69 6.96 11.86 -5.45
N TRP A 70 6.21 10.78 -5.67
CA TRP A 70 5.96 9.75 -4.67
C TRP A 70 7.22 8.95 -4.34
N LEU A 71 8.00 8.58 -5.37
CA LEU A 71 9.25 7.85 -5.20
C LEU A 71 10.30 8.69 -4.49
N LYS A 72 10.52 9.92 -4.99
CA LYS A 72 11.49 10.85 -4.43
C LYS A 72 11.09 11.33 -3.02
N GLY A 73 9.80 11.66 -2.82
CA GLY A 73 9.30 12.04 -1.51
C GLY A 73 9.42 10.95 -0.46
N HIS A 74 9.33 9.67 -0.86
CA HIS A 74 9.61 8.55 0.03
C HIS A 74 11.10 8.38 0.34
N CYS A 75 11.98 8.59 -0.66
CA CYS A 75 13.43 8.38 -0.49
C CYS A 75 14.15 9.59 0.11
N GLY A 76 13.56 10.80 0.06
CA GLY A 76 14.22 12.04 0.43
C GLY A 76 15.09 12.63 -0.68
N ASP A 77 14.96 12.12 -1.92
CA ASP A 77 15.74 12.59 -3.07
C ASP A 77 15.21 13.94 -3.55
N ALA A 78 16.12 14.89 -3.85
CA ALA A 78 15.73 16.21 -4.29
C ALA A 78 14.81 16.20 -5.52
N ILE A 79 13.79 17.08 -5.49
CA ILE A 79 12.81 17.25 -6.55
C ILE A 79 13.05 18.60 -7.22
N TYR A 80 13.30 18.56 -8.53
CA TYR A 80 13.42 19.76 -9.38
C TYR A 80 12.32 19.68 -10.44
N VAL A 81 11.49 20.72 -10.54
CA VAL A 81 10.43 20.79 -11.54
C VAL A 81 10.51 22.11 -12.27
N ASP A 82 10.91 22.02 -13.54
CA ASP A 82 10.95 23.13 -14.48
C ASP A 82 9.79 22.99 -15.46
N ARG A 83 8.89 23.93 -15.53
CA ARG A 83 7.76 23.97 -16.45
C ARG A 83 7.71 25.32 -17.15
N MET A 84 7.37 25.32 -18.43
CA MET A 84 7.25 26.58 -19.20
C MET A 84 6.10 27.48 -18.73
N THR A 85 5.12 26.93 -18.01
CA THR A 85 3.85 27.60 -17.65
C THR A 85 3.77 28.01 -16.19
N ARG A 86 4.77 27.69 -15.36
CA ARG A 86 4.82 28.04 -13.93
C ARG A 86 6.26 28.22 -13.46
N GLU A 87 6.44 28.87 -12.33
CA GLU A 87 7.74 29.02 -11.69
C GLU A 87 8.40 27.66 -11.38
N ALA A 88 9.72 27.64 -11.45
CA ALA A 88 10.51 26.46 -11.11
C ALA A 88 10.36 26.13 -9.61
N GLU A 89 10.12 24.87 -9.30
CA GLU A 89 10.03 24.39 -7.92
C GLU A 89 11.25 23.52 -7.60
N CYS A 90 11.88 23.78 -6.46
CA CYS A 90 13.02 23.04 -5.95
C CYS A 90 12.74 22.59 -4.51
N ILE A 91 12.77 21.28 -4.26
CA ILE A 91 12.59 20.71 -2.92
C ILE A 91 13.83 19.86 -2.64
N MET A 92 14.71 20.36 -1.77
CA MET A 92 15.99 19.69 -1.49
C MET A 92 15.83 18.48 -0.59
N HIS A 93 14.92 18.52 0.39
CA HIS A 93 14.71 17.49 1.38
C HIS A 93 13.22 17.12 1.45
N PRO A 94 12.69 16.44 0.42
CA PRO A 94 11.29 16.05 0.43
C PRO A 94 11.01 14.94 1.44
N ALA A 95 9.92 15.07 2.19
CA ALA A 95 9.41 14.04 3.09
C ALA A 95 7.90 13.86 2.86
N LEU A 96 7.53 12.77 2.19
CA LEU A 96 6.16 12.46 1.87
C LEU A 96 5.68 11.25 2.65
N SER A 97 4.62 11.42 3.42
CA SER A 97 3.89 10.34 4.07
C SER A 97 2.58 10.06 3.36
N ALA A 98 2.17 8.79 3.28
CA ALA A 98 0.89 8.40 2.70
C ALA A 98 0.16 7.39 3.59
N ILE A 99 -1.11 7.68 3.92
CA ILE A 99 -2.02 6.77 4.62
C ILE A 99 -3.22 6.54 3.72
N LEU A 100 -3.32 5.33 3.17
CA LEU A 100 -4.32 5.00 2.16
C LEU A 100 -5.15 3.82 2.64
N SER A 101 -6.47 3.99 2.69
CA SER A 101 -7.41 2.92 3.00
C SER A 101 -8.13 2.51 1.72
N ILE A 102 -8.00 1.24 1.33
CA ILE A 102 -8.54 0.75 0.07
C ILE A 102 -9.29 -0.57 0.27
N GLN A 103 -10.19 -0.85 -0.65
CA GLN A 103 -10.83 -2.16 -0.70
C GLN A 103 -9.88 -3.20 -1.30
N PRO A 104 -9.90 -4.46 -0.83
CA PRO A 104 -9.04 -5.52 -1.39
C PRO A 104 -9.17 -5.70 -2.91
N SER A 105 -10.36 -5.43 -3.48
CA SER A 105 -10.57 -5.51 -4.94
C SER A 105 -9.78 -4.48 -5.74
N VAL A 106 -9.45 -3.34 -5.15
CA VAL A 106 -8.66 -2.28 -5.79
C VAL A 106 -7.19 -2.68 -5.90
N LEU A 107 -6.69 -3.52 -4.98
CA LEU A 107 -5.32 -4.01 -5.02
C LEU A 107 -5.00 -4.80 -6.31
N ASP A 108 -5.94 -5.61 -6.80
CA ASP A 108 -5.77 -6.36 -8.05
C ASP A 108 -5.57 -5.42 -9.24
N GLU A 109 -6.29 -4.29 -9.27
CA GLU A 109 -6.16 -3.27 -10.34
C GLU A 109 -4.82 -2.55 -10.25
N ILE A 110 -4.39 -2.18 -9.05
CA ILE A 110 -3.10 -1.52 -8.80
C ILE A 110 -1.95 -2.42 -9.25
N MET A 111 -1.99 -3.70 -8.90
CA MET A 111 -0.93 -4.66 -9.25
C MET A 111 -0.88 -4.99 -10.75
N SER A 112 -1.98 -4.87 -11.46
CA SER A 112 -2.00 -5.01 -12.92
C SER A 112 -1.34 -3.82 -13.63
N ASN A 113 -1.13 -2.71 -12.94
CA ASN A 113 -0.48 -1.52 -13.50
C ASN A 113 1.05 -1.67 -13.48
N THR A 114 1.61 -2.00 -14.65
CA THR A 114 3.05 -2.25 -14.84
C THR A 114 3.94 -1.04 -14.50
N THR A 115 3.42 0.19 -14.59
CA THR A 115 4.19 1.38 -14.23
C THR A 115 4.36 1.49 -12.71
N MET A 116 3.33 1.19 -11.94
CA MET A 116 3.38 1.23 -10.48
C MET A 116 4.23 0.11 -9.90
N THR A 117 4.07 -1.11 -10.43
CA THR A 117 4.83 -2.29 -9.99
C THR A 117 6.28 -2.22 -10.47
N GLY A 118 6.51 -1.99 -11.76
CA GLY A 118 7.83 -2.00 -12.38
C GLY A 118 8.78 -0.90 -11.88
N ARG A 119 8.26 0.23 -11.37
CA ARG A 119 9.07 1.29 -10.75
C ARG A 119 9.16 1.18 -9.22
N GLY A 120 8.58 0.14 -8.62
CA GLY A 120 8.66 -0.17 -7.21
C GLY A 120 7.91 0.78 -6.29
N LEU A 121 6.88 1.50 -6.78
CA LEU A 121 6.03 2.33 -5.93
C LEU A 121 5.29 1.47 -4.92
N ILE A 122 4.65 0.39 -5.38
CA ILE A 122 3.87 -0.53 -4.56
C ILE A 122 4.73 -1.20 -3.48
N ALA A 123 5.99 -1.46 -3.79
CA ALA A 123 6.95 -2.04 -2.85
C ALA A 123 7.38 -1.11 -1.70
N ARG A 124 6.94 0.15 -1.70
CA ARG A 124 7.23 1.14 -0.65
C ARG A 124 6.11 1.27 0.38
N PHE A 125 4.94 0.72 0.10
CA PHE A 125 3.83 0.74 1.05
C PHE A 125 3.95 -0.40 2.06
N LEU A 126 3.62 -0.10 3.31
CA LEU A 126 3.40 -1.09 4.36
C LEU A 126 1.92 -1.47 4.36
N TYR A 127 1.65 -2.76 4.27
CA TYR A 127 0.27 -3.27 4.17
C TYR A 127 -0.26 -3.70 5.53
N ALA A 128 -1.53 -3.38 5.80
CA ALA A 128 -2.24 -3.86 6.98
C ALA A 128 -3.60 -4.43 6.58
N PHE A 129 -3.83 -5.70 6.87
CA PHE A 129 -5.08 -6.43 6.66
C PHE A 129 -5.63 -6.92 7.98
N PRO A 130 -6.26 -6.06 8.79
CA PRO A 130 -6.85 -6.49 10.05
C PRO A 130 -8.00 -7.47 9.79
N PRO A 131 -8.21 -8.46 10.66
CA PRO A 131 -9.32 -9.39 10.53
C PRO A 131 -10.65 -8.64 10.64
N SER A 132 -11.62 -9.07 9.82
CA SER A 132 -12.96 -8.50 9.86
C SER A 132 -13.64 -8.73 11.20
N ARG A 133 -14.18 -7.69 11.79
CA ARG A 133 -14.99 -7.74 13.00
C ARG A 133 -16.51 -7.82 12.76
N ILE A 134 -16.90 -8.08 11.51
CA ILE A 134 -18.33 -8.28 11.18
C ILE A 134 -18.86 -9.47 11.98
N GLY A 135 -19.99 -9.27 12.65
CA GLY A 135 -20.62 -10.27 13.53
C GLY A 135 -20.20 -10.18 15.01
N SER A 136 -19.07 -9.53 15.32
CA SER A 136 -18.59 -9.32 16.71
C SER A 136 -18.60 -7.85 17.14
N ARG A 137 -19.08 -6.95 16.27
CA ARG A 137 -19.15 -5.52 16.57
C ARG A 137 -20.23 -5.25 17.61
N VAL A 138 -19.91 -4.40 18.58
CA VAL A 138 -20.88 -3.95 19.61
C VAL A 138 -21.32 -2.52 19.33
N PHE A 139 -22.60 -2.22 19.52
CA PHE A 139 -23.16 -0.88 19.28
C PHE A 139 -22.74 0.11 20.36
N ARG A 140 -22.72 -0.35 21.63
CA ARG A 140 -22.28 0.47 22.76
C ARG A 140 -20.85 0.11 23.11
N THR A 141 -19.91 1.01 22.79
CA THR A 141 -18.52 0.90 23.21
C THR A 141 -18.28 1.72 24.47
N GLN A 142 -17.30 1.31 25.26
CA GLN A 142 -16.83 2.15 26.38
C GLN A 142 -16.10 3.39 25.82
N PRO A 143 -16.31 4.57 26.42
CA PRO A 143 -15.57 5.77 26.04
C PRO A 143 -14.07 5.58 26.32
N ILE A 144 -13.25 6.23 25.52
CA ILE A 144 -11.80 6.26 25.76
C ILE A 144 -11.55 7.07 27.05
N PRO A 145 -10.76 6.56 28.02
CA PRO A 145 -10.45 7.28 29.24
C PRO A 145 -9.84 8.66 28.96
N PRO A 146 -10.24 9.72 29.68
CA PRO A 146 -9.76 11.09 29.46
C PRO A 146 -8.23 11.21 29.53
N GLU A 147 -7.58 10.45 30.40
CA GLU A 147 -6.12 10.41 30.55
C GLU A 147 -5.41 9.88 29.30
N VAL A 148 -6.01 8.90 28.62
CA VAL A 148 -5.47 8.38 27.34
C VAL A 148 -5.57 9.43 26.24
N ILE A 149 -6.71 10.15 26.20
CA ILE A 149 -6.90 11.26 25.24
C ILE A 149 -5.89 12.37 25.51
N ALA A 150 -5.67 12.72 26.79
CA ALA A 150 -4.73 13.76 27.19
C ALA A 150 -3.29 13.38 26.82
N ALA A 151 -2.88 12.15 27.12
CA ALA A 151 -1.55 11.65 26.76
C ALA A 151 -1.32 11.65 25.25
N TYR A 152 -2.29 11.19 24.47
CA TYR A 152 -2.22 11.21 23.00
C TYR A 152 -2.09 12.65 22.47
N ARG A 153 -2.90 13.58 22.97
CA ARG A 153 -2.82 14.99 22.57
C ARG A 153 -1.47 15.60 22.92
N SER A 154 -0.95 15.35 24.12
CA SER A 154 0.36 15.82 24.54
C SER A 154 1.46 15.34 23.59
N LEU A 155 1.46 14.05 23.24
CA LEU A 155 2.41 13.48 22.28
C LEU A 155 2.32 14.18 20.91
N ILE A 156 1.11 14.35 20.37
CA ILE A 156 0.94 15.00 19.07
C ILE A 156 1.43 16.46 19.11
N PHE A 157 1.09 17.22 20.16
CA PHE A 157 1.58 18.60 20.28
C PHE A 157 3.11 18.68 20.40
N SER A 158 3.73 17.75 21.11
CA SER A 158 5.19 17.68 21.21
C SER A 158 5.85 17.38 19.88
N LEU A 159 5.30 16.42 19.10
CA LEU A 159 5.79 16.13 17.76
C LEU A 159 5.59 17.32 16.79
N MET A 160 4.46 18.05 16.89
CA MET A 160 4.21 19.25 16.08
C MET A 160 5.10 20.42 16.45
N ALA A 161 5.69 20.44 17.63
CA ALA A 161 6.65 21.46 18.06
C ALA A 161 8.06 21.23 17.48
N LEU A 162 8.32 20.06 16.89
CA LEU A 162 9.59 19.82 16.20
C LEU A 162 9.73 20.75 15.01
N PRO A 163 10.93 21.32 14.75
CA PRO A 163 11.14 22.22 13.64
C PRO A 163 10.88 21.52 12.31
N ILE A 164 10.09 22.17 11.45
CA ILE A 164 9.81 21.69 10.10
C ILE A 164 10.67 22.49 9.13
N GLY A 165 11.49 21.80 8.33
CA GLY A 165 12.41 22.41 7.37
C GLY A 165 13.80 22.67 7.95
N GLY A 166 14.74 23.06 7.08
CA GLY A 166 16.16 23.15 7.39
C GLY A 166 16.90 21.85 7.12
N ASP A 167 18.12 21.74 7.66
CA ASP A 167 18.93 20.54 7.49
C ASP A 167 18.36 19.37 8.29
N ALA A 168 18.33 18.20 7.66
CA ALA A 168 17.86 16.97 8.30
C ALA A 168 18.76 16.62 9.51
N GLN A 169 18.12 16.41 10.65
CA GLN A 169 18.84 15.93 11.85
C GLN A 169 19.13 14.44 11.71
N THR A 170 20.36 14.06 11.99
CA THR A 170 20.79 12.66 11.97
C THR A 170 20.54 12.02 13.33
N VAL A 171 19.75 10.95 13.35
CA VAL A 171 19.54 10.11 14.52
C VAL A 171 20.42 8.88 14.41
N HIS A 172 21.23 8.60 15.42
CA HIS A 172 22.14 7.47 15.46
C HIS A 172 21.51 6.27 16.17
N LEU A 173 22.02 5.08 15.89
CA LEU A 173 21.70 3.87 16.64
C LEU A 173 22.71 3.68 17.76
N SER A 174 22.29 3.32 18.97
CA SER A 174 23.20 2.80 19.97
C SER A 174 23.84 1.49 19.49
N GLU A 175 25.01 1.14 19.99
CA GLU A 175 25.71 -0.11 19.65
C GLU A 175 24.79 -1.34 19.75
N LYS A 176 24.07 -1.47 20.88
CA LYS A 176 23.11 -2.57 21.07
C LYS A 176 21.92 -2.54 20.12
N ALA A 177 21.46 -1.37 19.71
CA ALA A 177 20.40 -1.25 18.71
C ALA A 177 20.90 -1.65 17.31
N PHE A 178 22.14 -1.27 17.01
CA PHE A 178 22.81 -1.67 15.78
C PHE A 178 22.98 -3.19 15.69
N ASP A 179 23.47 -3.83 16.76
CA ASP A 179 23.64 -5.29 16.81
C ASP A 179 22.30 -6.02 16.60
N LEU A 180 21.24 -5.59 17.31
CA LEU A 180 19.90 -6.15 17.09
C LEU A 180 19.42 -6.02 15.65
N MET A 181 19.68 -4.89 15.04
CA MET A 181 19.28 -4.66 13.64
C MET A 181 20.14 -5.49 12.68
N ALA A 182 21.43 -5.65 12.95
CA ALA A 182 22.35 -6.47 12.15
C ALA A 182 21.92 -7.96 12.18
N ASP A 183 21.59 -8.48 13.36
CA ASP A 183 21.08 -9.85 13.51
C ASP A 183 19.78 -10.04 12.74
N TYR A 184 18.86 -9.09 12.89
CA TYR A 184 17.58 -9.14 12.19
C TYR A 184 17.75 -9.02 10.66
N PHE A 185 18.69 -8.22 10.20
CA PHE A 185 19.05 -8.12 8.78
C PHE A 185 19.51 -9.47 8.23
N GLN A 186 20.38 -10.20 8.95
CA GLN A 186 20.84 -11.52 8.55
C GLN A 186 19.71 -12.57 8.53
N GLU A 187 18.75 -12.48 9.48
CA GLU A 187 17.53 -13.30 9.47
C GLU A 187 16.70 -13.01 8.21
N HIS A 188 16.53 -11.72 7.90
CA HIS A 188 15.76 -11.27 6.75
C HIS A 188 16.40 -11.65 5.39
N GLU A 189 17.71 -11.60 5.27
CA GLU A 189 18.44 -12.06 4.07
C GLU A 189 18.16 -13.54 3.78
N LYS A 190 18.11 -14.38 4.82
CA LYS A 190 17.73 -15.80 4.67
C LYS A 190 16.28 -15.95 4.21
N PHE A 191 15.37 -15.14 4.75
CA PHE A 191 13.97 -15.10 4.32
C PHE A 191 13.84 -14.74 2.83
N LEU A 192 14.61 -13.76 2.33
CA LEU A 192 14.58 -13.32 0.93
C LEU A 192 14.91 -14.45 -0.06
N VAL A 193 15.85 -15.31 0.28
CA VAL A 193 16.26 -16.44 -0.58
C VAL A 193 15.26 -17.59 -0.52
N GLY A 194 14.46 -17.68 0.56
CA GLY A 194 13.48 -18.73 0.80
C GLY A 194 12.03 -18.28 0.55
N GLU A 195 11.27 -18.20 1.62
CA GLU A 195 9.83 -17.89 1.59
C GLU A 195 9.51 -16.48 1.04
N GLY A 196 10.44 -15.54 1.17
CA GLY A 196 10.29 -14.16 0.73
C GLY A 196 10.49 -13.94 -0.76
N GLN A 197 10.88 -14.95 -1.54
CA GLN A 197 11.19 -14.80 -2.96
C GLN A 197 10.00 -14.25 -3.77
N ALA A 198 8.78 -14.67 -3.44
CA ALA A 198 7.56 -14.22 -4.11
C ALA A 198 7.23 -12.73 -3.88
N ILE A 199 7.81 -12.11 -2.87
CA ILE A 199 7.62 -10.70 -2.50
C ILE A 199 8.95 -9.94 -2.45
N SER A 200 9.95 -10.39 -3.16
CA SER A 200 11.34 -9.93 -3.06
C SER A 200 11.52 -8.44 -3.40
N ASP A 201 10.72 -7.88 -4.30
CA ASP A 201 10.71 -6.46 -4.63
C ASP A 201 10.30 -5.59 -3.43
N TRP A 202 9.30 -6.01 -2.66
CA TRP A 202 8.87 -5.38 -1.42
C TRP A 202 9.85 -5.67 -0.27
N ALA A 203 10.17 -6.93 -0.09
CA ALA A 203 11.01 -7.39 1.02
C ALA A 203 12.42 -6.80 0.98
N SER A 204 12.98 -6.50 -0.21
CA SER A 204 14.24 -5.79 -0.35
C SER A 204 14.25 -4.35 0.22
N LYS A 205 13.08 -3.73 0.39
CA LYS A 205 12.93 -2.37 0.93
C LYS A 205 12.48 -2.35 2.39
N TYR A 206 12.09 -3.51 2.88
CA TYR A 206 11.48 -3.67 4.19
C TYR A 206 12.39 -3.27 5.36
N ILE A 207 13.67 -3.60 5.31
CA ILE A 207 14.65 -3.22 6.36
C ILE A 207 14.73 -1.71 6.52
N GLY A 208 14.72 -0.95 5.42
CA GLY A 208 14.65 0.51 5.48
C GLY A 208 13.35 1.03 6.12
N ALA A 209 12.25 0.31 5.95
CA ALA A 209 10.99 0.65 6.62
C ALA A 209 11.08 0.40 8.15
N VAL A 210 11.69 -0.70 8.58
CA VAL A 210 11.92 -0.98 10.02
C VAL A 210 12.76 0.12 10.67
N LEU A 211 13.82 0.57 10.00
CA LEU A 211 14.65 1.68 10.49
C LEU A 211 13.86 2.99 10.60
N ARG A 212 12.97 3.29 9.64
CA ARG A 212 12.07 4.46 9.73
C ARG A 212 11.09 4.33 10.89
N ILE A 213 10.54 3.16 11.14
CA ILE A 213 9.69 2.90 12.30
C ILE A 213 10.47 3.11 13.60
N ALA A 214 11.73 2.68 13.67
CA ALA A 214 12.59 2.92 14.84
C ALA A 214 12.82 4.42 15.08
N GLY A 215 13.08 5.20 14.03
CA GLY A 215 13.19 6.66 14.10
C GLY A 215 11.89 7.33 14.57
N LEU A 216 10.74 6.92 14.04
CA LEU A 216 9.43 7.44 14.46
C LEU A 216 9.14 7.12 15.94
N LEU A 217 9.42 5.90 16.38
CA LEU A 217 9.24 5.50 17.77
C LEU A 217 10.21 6.26 18.69
N HIS A 218 11.43 6.50 18.26
CA HIS A 218 12.41 7.32 18.98
C HIS A 218 11.91 8.76 19.15
N CYS A 219 11.41 9.39 18.09
CA CYS A 219 10.83 10.74 18.17
C CYS A 219 9.56 10.78 19.04
N ALA A 220 8.80 9.69 19.10
CA ALA A 220 7.61 9.60 19.94
C ALA A 220 7.90 9.31 21.42
N ASP A 221 9.03 8.69 21.71
CA ASP A 221 9.47 8.32 23.07
C ASP A 221 10.22 9.49 23.70
N MET A 222 9.46 10.56 23.99
CA MET A 222 10.00 11.87 24.40
C MET A 222 10.59 11.88 25.82
N GLU A 223 10.86 10.73 26.44
CA GLU A 223 11.29 10.67 27.84
C GLU A 223 12.72 11.12 28.08
N ASP A 224 13.57 11.32 27.06
CA ASP A 224 14.97 11.70 27.28
C ASP A 224 15.62 12.46 26.11
N ASP A 225 16.58 13.33 26.44
CA ASP A 225 17.68 13.85 25.60
C ASP A 225 18.54 12.74 24.94
N LYS A 226 17.97 11.59 24.63
CA LYS A 226 18.68 10.48 24.02
C LYS A 226 18.96 10.81 22.56
N ALA A 227 20.23 11.11 22.28
CA ALA A 227 20.72 11.33 20.93
C ALA A 227 20.64 10.06 20.04
N GLU A 228 20.30 8.89 20.60
CA GLU A 228 20.40 7.60 19.94
C GLU A 228 19.17 6.72 20.14
N VAL A 229 18.81 5.98 19.09
CA VAL A 229 17.80 4.92 19.16
C VAL A 229 18.29 3.81 20.08
N THR A 230 17.52 3.51 21.12
CA THR A 230 17.88 2.47 22.09
C THR A 230 17.58 1.06 21.56
N ALA A 231 18.19 0.03 22.19
CA ALA A 231 17.88 -1.37 21.91
C ALA A 231 16.40 -1.71 22.15
N SER A 232 15.77 -1.10 23.16
CA SER A 232 14.34 -1.27 23.44
C SER A 232 13.48 -0.72 22.30
N THR A 233 13.78 0.48 21.83
CA THR A 233 13.08 1.11 20.70
C THR A 233 13.26 0.31 19.41
N MET A 234 14.47 -0.18 19.15
CA MET A 234 14.76 -1.04 17.99
C MET A 234 13.98 -2.37 18.07
N SER A 235 13.93 -3.00 19.24
CA SER A 235 13.15 -4.23 19.44
C SER A 235 11.66 -4.02 19.16
N LYS A 236 11.08 -2.90 19.63
CA LYS A 236 9.68 -2.52 19.31
C LYS A 236 9.49 -2.31 17.81
N ALA A 237 10.43 -1.63 17.15
CA ALA A 237 10.37 -1.39 15.72
C ALA A 237 10.41 -2.69 14.89
N ILE A 238 11.25 -3.64 15.27
CA ILE A 238 11.30 -4.98 14.66
C ILE A 238 9.98 -5.72 14.86
N GLN A 239 9.36 -5.65 16.02
CA GLN A 239 8.04 -6.28 16.27
C GLN A 239 6.94 -5.67 15.38
N VAL A 240 6.89 -4.34 15.28
CA VAL A 240 5.97 -3.65 14.36
C VAL A 240 6.29 -4.02 12.90
N GLY A 241 7.57 -4.10 12.56
CA GLY A 241 8.03 -4.57 11.26
C GLY A 241 7.50 -5.98 10.95
N LYS A 242 7.64 -6.94 11.85
CA LYS A 242 7.14 -8.33 11.68
C LYS A 242 5.63 -8.37 11.44
N TYR A 243 4.86 -7.48 12.06
CA TYR A 243 3.44 -7.31 11.74
C TYR A 243 3.25 -6.94 10.26
N PHE A 244 3.94 -5.92 9.77
CA PHE A 244 3.83 -5.51 8.37
C PHE A 244 4.37 -6.56 7.40
N LEU A 245 5.42 -7.31 7.75
CA LEU A 245 5.93 -8.41 6.94
C LEU A 245 4.86 -9.48 6.73
N ALA A 246 4.21 -9.94 7.80
CA ALA A 246 3.14 -10.92 7.72
C ALA A 246 1.95 -10.43 6.88
N HIS A 247 1.53 -9.18 7.08
CA HIS A 247 0.43 -8.59 6.31
C HIS A 247 0.79 -8.31 4.85
N SER A 248 2.03 -7.94 4.56
CA SER A 248 2.49 -7.76 3.18
C SER A 248 2.59 -9.08 2.43
N THR A 249 3.09 -10.13 3.09
CA THR A 249 3.09 -11.49 2.52
C THR A 249 1.66 -11.92 2.16
N TYR A 250 0.70 -11.68 3.05
CA TYR A 250 -0.72 -11.94 2.77
C TYR A 250 -1.25 -11.08 1.62
N ALA A 251 -0.96 -9.76 1.62
CA ALA A 251 -1.36 -8.85 0.55
C ALA A 251 -0.86 -9.34 -0.81
N TYR A 252 0.43 -9.63 -0.91
CA TYR A 252 1.05 -10.12 -2.14
C TYR A 252 0.51 -11.48 -2.57
N SER A 253 0.17 -12.37 -1.64
CA SER A 253 -0.48 -13.63 -1.96
C SER A 253 -1.87 -13.44 -2.56
N MET A 254 -2.58 -12.38 -2.19
CA MET A 254 -3.86 -12.01 -2.81
C MET A 254 -3.66 -11.32 -4.16
N MET A 255 -2.67 -10.45 -4.28
CA MET A 255 -2.34 -9.71 -5.49
C MET A 255 -1.68 -10.59 -6.58
N GLY A 256 -0.85 -11.54 -6.19
CA GLY A 256 -0.09 -12.43 -7.09
C GLY A 256 -0.80 -13.72 -7.44
N THR A 257 -2.04 -13.91 -7.01
CA THR A 257 -2.80 -15.07 -7.45
C THR A 257 -3.16 -14.86 -8.91
N ASP A 258 -2.49 -15.58 -9.82
CA ASP A 258 -2.86 -15.66 -11.23
C ASP A 258 -4.39 -15.65 -11.33
N LEU A 259 -4.93 -14.81 -12.19
CA LEU A 259 -6.38 -14.70 -12.39
C LEU A 259 -7.02 -16.07 -12.61
N THR A 260 -6.27 -16.99 -13.21
CA THR A 260 -6.68 -18.39 -13.39
C THR A 260 -6.79 -19.14 -12.07
N ILE A 261 -5.89 -18.89 -11.11
CA ILE A 261 -5.97 -19.48 -9.76
C ILE A 261 -7.15 -18.89 -8.97
N GLN A 262 -7.39 -17.56 -9.09
CA GLN A 262 -8.56 -16.94 -8.46
C GLN A 262 -9.87 -17.51 -9.03
N LYS A 263 -9.94 -17.66 -10.36
CA LYS A 263 -11.04 -18.32 -11.04
C LYS A 263 -11.22 -19.76 -10.58
N ALA A 264 -10.12 -20.51 -10.44
CA ALA A 264 -10.12 -21.89 -9.96
C ALA A 264 -10.66 -22.02 -8.54
N LYS A 265 -10.16 -21.19 -7.61
CA LYS A 265 -10.67 -21.12 -6.23
C LYS A 265 -12.17 -20.77 -6.20
N PHE A 266 -12.62 -19.84 -7.03
CA PHE A 266 -14.03 -19.45 -7.13
C PHE A 266 -14.90 -20.61 -7.63
N VAL A 267 -14.47 -21.34 -8.68
CA VAL A 267 -15.17 -22.52 -9.21
C VAL A 267 -15.28 -23.60 -8.14
N LEU A 268 -14.16 -23.94 -7.46
CA LEU A 268 -14.15 -24.93 -6.37
C LEU A 268 -15.10 -24.53 -5.23
N ALA A 269 -15.08 -23.28 -4.79
CA ALA A 269 -15.98 -22.80 -3.74
C ALA A 269 -17.48 -22.96 -4.15
N LYS A 270 -17.80 -22.74 -5.42
CA LYS A 270 -19.16 -22.93 -5.95
C LYS A 270 -19.56 -24.39 -5.99
N LEU A 271 -18.65 -25.29 -6.45
CA LEU A 271 -18.88 -26.74 -6.48
C LEU A 271 -19.08 -27.29 -5.06
N LYS A 272 -18.21 -26.91 -4.10
CA LYS A 272 -18.33 -27.31 -2.69
C LYS A 272 -19.64 -26.82 -2.06
N LYS A 273 -19.99 -25.54 -2.25
CA LYS A 273 -21.23 -24.97 -1.70
C LYS A 273 -22.50 -25.69 -2.16
N LYS A 274 -22.48 -26.22 -3.38
CA LYS A 274 -23.62 -26.96 -3.95
C LYS A 274 -23.50 -28.49 -3.79
N ASN A 275 -22.43 -28.97 -3.18
CA ASN A 275 -22.14 -30.39 -2.97
C ASN A 275 -22.25 -31.22 -4.27
N VAL A 276 -21.65 -30.69 -5.35
CA VAL A 276 -21.76 -31.28 -6.69
C VAL A 276 -20.66 -32.31 -6.88
N SER A 277 -21.03 -33.54 -7.22
CA SER A 277 -20.09 -34.61 -7.57
C SER A 277 -19.84 -34.71 -9.08
N VAL A 278 -20.86 -34.45 -9.90
CA VAL A 278 -20.78 -34.46 -11.37
C VAL A 278 -21.62 -33.33 -11.94
N ILE A 279 -21.07 -32.58 -12.91
CA ILE A 279 -21.75 -31.46 -13.54
C ILE A 279 -21.32 -31.32 -15.00
N LYS A 280 -22.19 -30.81 -15.88
CA LYS A 280 -21.83 -30.45 -17.23
C LYS A 280 -21.13 -29.10 -17.25
N ARG A 281 -20.19 -28.87 -18.20
CA ARG A 281 -19.48 -27.61 -18.37
C ARG A 281 -20.44 -26.44 -18.53
N SER A 282 -21.49 -26.57 -19.34
CA SER A 282 -22.50 -25.53 -19.57
C SER A 282 -23.22 -25.14 -18.27
N GLU A 283 -23.58 -26.10 -17.45
CA GLU A 283 -24.22 -25.89 -16.15
C GLU A 283 -23.28 -25.21 -15.16
N LEU A 284 -22.01 -25.65 -15.12
CA LEU A 284 -20.97 -25.00 -14.31
C LEU A 284 -20.75 -23.57 -14.74
N PHE A 285 -20.68 -23.30 -16.07
CA PHE A 285 -20.57 -21.94 -16.57
C PHE A 285 -21.74 -21.08 -16.11
N GLN A 286 -22.98 -21.54 -16.21
CA GLN A 286 -24.14 -20.78 -15.74
C GLN A 286 -24.08 -20.50 -14.22
N MET A 287 -23.59 -21.47 -13.45
CA MET A 287 -23.39 -21.29 -12.02
C MET A 287 -22.31 -20.26 -11.66
N CYS A 288 -21.31 -20.13 -12.51
CA CYS A 288 -20.14 -19.25 -12.32
C CYS A 288 -20.21 -17.94 -13.12
N ARG A 289 -21.22 -17.78 -13.98
CA ARG A 289 -21.40 -16.58 -14.83
C ARG A 289 -21.49 -15.32 -13.99
N GLY A 290 -20.80 -14.25 -14.44
CA GLY A 290 -20.83 -12.94 -13.81
C GLY A 290 -19.42 -12.40 -13.52
N LYS A 291 -18.93 -12.48 -12.28
CA LYS A 291 -17.70 -11.82 -11.83
C LYS A 291 -16.48 -12.17 -12.67
N PHE A 292 -16.28 -13.46 -13.01
CA PHE A 292 -15.05 -13.93 -13.67
C PHE A 292 -15.25 -14.48 -15.09
N PHE A 293 -16.46 -14.88 -15.46
CA PHE A 293 -16.74 -15.55 -16.71
C PHE A 293 -17.91 -14.86 -17.45
N LYS A 294 -17.64 -14.32 -18.63
CA LYS A 294 -18.63 -13.69 -19.52
C LYS A 294 -19.01 -14.64 -20.67
N LYS A 295 -18.06 -15.43 -21.15
CA LYS A 295 -18.22 -16.40 -22.24
C LYS A 295 -17.83 -17.80 -21.77
N THR A 296 -18.44 -18.83 -22.36
CA THR A 296 -18.22 -20.24 -21.98
C THR A 296 -16.78 -20.69 -22.19
N GLU A 297 -16.09 -20.12 -23.19
CA GLU A 297 -14.71 -20.45 -23.51
C GLU A 297 -13.73 -19.98 -22.43
N GLU A 298 -14.08 -18.96 -21.67
CA GLU A 298 -13.20 -18.39 -20.64
C GLU A 298 -13.01 -19.32 -19.42
N ILE A 299 -13.86 -20.36 -19.30
CA ILE A 299 -13.75 -21.30 -18.17
C ILE A 299 -12.70 -22.40 -18.42
N PHE A 300 -12.32 -22.65 -19.67
CA PHE A 300 -11.41 -23.75 -20.04
C PHE A 300 -10.05 -23.71 -19.32
N PRO A 301 -9.27 -22.63 -19.34
CA PRO A 301 -7.98 -22.58 -18.66
C PRO A 301 -8.10 -22.86 -17.16
N THR A 302 -9.25 -22.49 -16.58
CA THR A 302 -9.56 -22.76 -15.18
C THR A 302 -9.82 -24.23 -14.91
N LEU A 303 -10.53 -24.92 -15.83
CA LEU A 303 -10.79 -26.34 -15.70
C LEU A 303 -9.53 -27.17 -15.90
N GLU A 304 -8.69 -26.81 -16.87
CA GLU A 304 -7.38 -27.46 -17.09
C GLU A 304 -6.48 -27.33 -15.85
N LEU A 305 -6.45 -26.17 -15.22
CA LEU A 305 -5.71 -25.98 -13.98
C LEU A 305 -6.24 -26.85 -12.84
N LEU A 306 -7.56 -26.92 -12.67
CA LEU A 306 -8.20 -27.74 -11.64
C LEU A 306 -7.98 -29.25 -11.88
N GLU A 307 -7.98 -29.68 -13.12
CA GLU A 307 -7.69 -31.08 -13.50
C GLU A 307 -6.22 -31.40 -13.26
N GLY A 308 -5.29 -30.55 -13.67
CA GLY A 308 -3.86 -30.70 -13.44
C GLY A 308 -3.49 -30.81 -11.95
N HIS A 309 -4.28 -30.18 -11.08
CA HIS A 309 -4.14 -30.29 -9.62
C HIS A 309 -4.99 -31.41 -8.98
N GLY A 310 -5.69 -32.22 -9.77
CA GLY A 310 -6.46 -33.35 -9.29
C GLY A 310 -7.76 -33.02 -8.53
N TYR A 311 -8.24 -31.77 -8.61
CA TYR A 311 -9.50 -31.36 -7.99
C TYR A 311 -10.73 -31.80 -8.77
N ILE A 312 -10.59 -31.92 -10.09
CA ILE A 312 -11.65 -32.41 -10.99
C ILE A 312 -11.03 -33.35 -12.03
N ARG A 313 -11.89 -34.07 -12.74
CA ARG A 313 -11.55 -34.82 -13.94
C ARG A 313 -12.49 -34.40 -15.05
N LEU A 314 -11.97 -34.17 -16.25
CA LEU A 314 -12.74 -33.85 -17.45
C LEU A 314 -12.98 -35.13 -18.24
N GLU A 315 -14.25 -35.43 -18.54
CA GLU A 315 -14.62 -36.51 -19.43
C GLU A 315 -15.18 -35.95 -20.73
N GLU A 316 -14.45 -36.20 -21.81
CA GLU A 316 -14.93 -35.84 -23.15
C GLU A 316 -16.08 -36.79 -23.54
N PRO A 317 -17.13 -36.29 -24.17
CA PRO A 317 -18.21 -37.12 -24.63
C PRO A 317 -17.76 -38.02 -25.79
N GLU A 318 -18.20 -39.25 -25.80
CA GLU A 318 -18.02 -40.13 -26.95
C GLU A 318 -18.57 -39.48 -28.24
N ARG A 319 -17.77 -39.49 -29.31
CA ARG A 319 -18.14 -38.87 -30.61
C ARG A 319 -19.38 -39.55 -31.17
N GLN A 320 -20.52 -38.91 -31.09
CA GLN A 320 -21.71 -39.29 -31.84
C GLN A 320 -21.63 -38.67 -33.24
N SER A 321 -21.87 -39.49 -34.28
CA SER A 321 -21.66 -39.14 -35.69
C SER A 321 -22.66 -38.15 -36.27
N VAL A 322 -23.77 -37.82 -35.60
CA VAL A 322 -24.79 -36.86 -36.05
C VAL A 322 -25.42 -36.17 -34.85
N GLY A 323 -25.35 -34.85 -34.76
CA GLY A 323 -26.06 -34.06 -33.75
C GLY A 323 -25.22 -32.92 -33.15
N ARG A 324 -25.81 -32.15 -32.20
CA ARG A 324 -25.13 -31.12 -31.44
C ARG A 324 -24.01 -31.76 -30.62
N PRO A 325 -22.78 -31.19 -30.61
CA PRO A 325 -21.68 -31.71 -29.82
C PRO A 325 -22.12 -31.91 -28.35
N ALA A 326 -21.88 -33.10 -27.83
CA ALA A 326 -22.20 -33.37 -26.43
C ALA A 326 -21.26 -32.57 -25.52
N ASP A 327 -21.77 -32.11 -24.37
CA ASP A 327 -21.04 -31.25 -23.46
C ASP A 327 -20.06 -32.04 -22.56
N ILE A 328 -18.92 -31.44 -22.22
CA ILE A 328 -17.91 -32.06 -21.35
C ILE A 328 -18.51 -32.26 -19.95
N LYS A 329 -18.32 -33.46 -19.41
CA LYS A 329 -18.64 -33.76 -18.02
C LYS A 329 -17.47 -33.48 -17.11
N ILE A 330 -17.74 -32.92 -15.96
CA ILE A 330 -16.78 -32.57 -14.94
C ILE A 330 -17.10 -33.41 -13.70
N ILE A 331 -16.17 -34.25 -13.31
CA ILE A 331 -16.26 -35.10 -12.11
C ILE A 331 -15.43 -34.41 -11.04
N VAL A 332 -16.03 -34.12 -9.88
CA VAL A 332 -15.37 -33.49 -8.76
C VAL A 332 -14.74 -34.54 -7.86
N ASN A 333 -13.49 -34.36 -7.49
CA ASN A 333 -12.81 -35.24 -6.56
C ASN A 333 -13.47 -35.14 -5.17
N PRO A 334 -13.97 -36.23 -4.59
CA PRO A 334 -14.69 -36.18 -3.31
C PRO A 334 -13.80 -35.84 -2.11
N THR A 335 -12.46 -35.91 -2.27
CA THR A 335 -11.47 -35.56 -1.25
C THR A 335 -10.86 -34.16 -1.44
N ALA A 336 -11.36 -33.37 -2.40
CA ALA A 336 -10.81 -32.08 -2.80
C ALA A 336 -11.32 -30.90 -1.94
#